data_fa30f74969736bb5be33b351b3bca01f
#
_entry.id   fa30f74969736bb5be33b351b3bca01f
#
_cell.length_a   1.000
_cell.length_b   1.000
_cell.length_c   1.000
_cell.angle_alpha   90.00
_cell.angle_beta   90.00
_cell.angle_gamma   90.00
#
_symmetry.space_group_name_H-M   'P 1'
#
loop_
_entity.id
_entity.type
_entity.pdbx_description
1 polymer ?
#
loop_
_entity_poly.entity_id
_entity_poly.type
_entity_poly.pdbx_seq_one_letter_code
_entity_poly.pdbx_strand_id
1 'polypeptide(L)'
;MRDSIKILVKCPTCGKPLMNPDVMLDDLSSIDLETKIGKKVGHIYLSQVYGSYNKKFDGVDDTEGVICSLFCPHCGNPFPLYQTCECKAPIVGLQLQAGGTIKICSRNGCKNHSLEFTDVNDAFKLFQSQDKTGLG
;
A
#
# COMPACT_ATOMS: atom_id res chain seq x y z
N MET A 1 -9.87 -0.86 -18.18
CA MET A 1 -10.20 -0.08 -17.97
C MET A 1 -9.72 1.06 -17.42
N ARG A 2 -9.93 2.07 -17.86
CA ARG A 2 -9.41 3.19 -17.42
C ARG A 2 -9.96 3.60 -16.18
N ASP A 3 -10.82 2.87 -15.65
CA ASP A 3 -11.46 3.25 -14.43
C ASP A 3 -10.71 2.85 -13.16
N SER A 4 -9.60 2.18 -13.31
CA SER A 4 -8.83 1.77 -12.14
C SER A 4 -8.13 2.95 -11.48
N ILE A 5 -8.18 3.01 -10.17
CA ILE A 5 -7.48 4.02 -9.40
C ILE A 5 -6.10 3.49 -9.06
N LYS A 6 -5.07 4.24 -9.39
CA LYS A 6 -3.69 3.87 -9.11
C LYS A 6 -3.24 4.54 -7.82
N ILE A 7 -2.66 3.74 -6.93
CA ILE A 7 -2.25 4.21 -5.60
C ILE A 7 -0.74 4.38 -5.60
N LEU A 8 -0.30 5.62 -5.65
CA LEU A 8 1.12 5.94 -5.54
C LEU A 8 1.37 6.41 -4.11
N VAL A 9 2.23 5.71 -3.41
CA VAL A 9 2.40 5.94 -1.97
C VAL A 9 3.82 6.29 -1.60
N LYS A 10 3.97 6.89 -0.44
CA LYS A 10 5.25 7.22 0.14
C LYS A 10 5.20 6.96 1.64
N CYS A 11 6.37 6.85 2.24
CA CYS A 11 6.47 6.64 3.68
C CYS A 11 6.08 7.92 4.43
N PRO A 12 5.18 7.84 5.40
CA PRO A 12 4.79 9.03 6.15
C PRO A 12 5.90 9.56 7.05
N THR A 13 6.93 8.76 7.34
CA THR A 13 8.02 9.19 8.21
C THR A 13 9.16 9.81 7.43
N CYS A 14 9.67 9.15 6.40
CA CYS A 14 10.83 9.65 5.66
C CYS A 14 10.47 10.35 4.35
N GLY A 15 9.23 10.22 3.90
CA GLY A 15 8.76 10.89 2.68
C GLY A 15 9.19 10.26 1.37
N LYS A 16 9.96 9.17 1.40
CA LYS A 16 10.42 8.56 0.17
C LYS A 16 9.32 7.73 -0.49
N PRO A 17 9.25 7.73 -1.82
CA PRO A 17 8.28 6.89 -2.51
C PRO A 17 8.51 5.41 -2.21
N LEU A 18 7.42 4.67 -2.12
CA LEU A 18 7.46 3.25 -1.83
C LEU A 18 7.23 2.40 -3.08
N MET A 19 7.32 3.00 -4.26
CA MET A 19 7.07 2.29 -5.52
C MET A 19 8.34 1.63 -6.00
N ASN A 20 8.23 0.40 -6.48
CA ASN A 20 9.37 -0.38 -6.96
C ASN A 20 9.11 -0.83 -8.39
N PRO A 21 9.78 -0.21 -9.38
CA PRO A 21 9.59 -0.58 -10.78
C PRO A 21 10.26 -1.90 -11.15
N ASP A 22 11.14 -2.43 -10.33
CA ASP A 22 11.80 -3.70 -10.59
C ASP A 22 10.90 -4.89 -10.30
N VAL A 23 9.82 -4.69 -9.55
CA VAL A 23 8.83 -5.73 -9.27
C VAL A 23 7.49 -5.21 -9.74
N MET A 24 6.99 -5.78 -10.83
CA MET A 24 5.76 -5.30 -11.45
C MET A 24 4.59 -6.17 -11.05
N LEU A 25 3.47 -5.55 -10.73
CA LEU A 25 2.20 -6.22 -10.51
C LEU A 25 1.16 -5.46 -11.31
N ASP A 26 0.32 -6.18 -12.04
CA ASP A 26 -0.68 -5.59 -12.93
C ASP A 26 -0.02 -4.64 -13.95
N ASP A 27 1.19 -5.02 -14.39
CA ASP A 27 1.97 -4.27 -15.38
C ASP A 27 2.39 -2.87 -14.91
N LEU A 28 2.42 -2.65 -13.61
CA LEU A 28 2.80 -1.36 -13.01
C LEU A 28 3.77 -1.62 -11.86
N SER A 29 4.53 -0.60 -11.48
CA SER A 29 5.43 -0.72 -10.33
C SER A 29 4.64 -1.09 -9.09
N SER A 30 5.22 -1.96 -8.25
CA SER A 30 4.56 -2.40 -7.04
C SER A 30 4.83 -1.46 -5.87
N ILE A 31 4.00 -1.57 -4.85
CA ILE A 31 4.22 -0.93 -3.56
C ILE A 31 5.14 -1.88 -2.77
N ASP A 32 6.32 -1.40 -2.38
CA ASP A 32 7.35 -2.21 -1.74
C ASP A 32 7.35 -1.93 -0.24
N LEU A 33 7.03 -2.93 0.57
CA LEU A 33 7.01 -2.81 2.02
C LEU A 33 7.93 -3.87 2.60
N GLU A 34 8.69 -3.49 3.62
CA GLU A 34 9.48 -4.45 4.38
C GLU A 34 8.57 -5.12 5.39
N THR A 35 8.72 -6.41 5.60
CA THR A 35 7.90 -7.13 6.56
C THR A 35 8.74 -8.05 7.43
N LYS A 36 8.23 -8.28 8.63
CA LYS A 36 8.79 -9.29 9.54
C LYS A 36 7.68 -10.24 9.91
N ILE A 37 7.95 -11.53 9.73
CA ILE A 37 7.01 -12.59 10.10
C ILE A 37 7.80 -13.58 10.94
N GLY A 38 7.51 -13.63 12.25
CA GLY A 38 8.32 -14.40 13.17
C GLY A 38 9.74 -13.86 13.20
N LYS A 39 10.71 -14.68 12.85
CA LYS A 39 12.11 -14.27 12.83
C LYS A 39 12.61 -13.95 11.44
N LYS A 40 11.74 -14.04 10.43
CA LYS A 40 12.12 -13.80 9.05
C LYS A 40 11.82 -12.37 8.65
N VAL A 41 12.72 -11.77 7.88
CA VAL A 41 12.56 -10.43 7.34
C VAL A 41 12.57 -10.54 5.83
N GLY A 42 11.64 -9.86 5.18
CA GLY A 42 11.56 -9.87 3.73
C GLY A 42 10.74 -8.71 3.24
N HIS A 43 10.19 -8.85 2.05
CA HIS A 43 9.39 -7.81 1.41
C HIS A 43 8.04 -8.35 1.00
N ILE A 44 7.04 -7.48 1.06
CA ILE A 44 5.74 -7.72 0.47
C ILE A 44 5.55 -6.66 -0.60
N TYR A 45 5.21 -7.10 -1.81
CA TYR A 45 4.92 -6.19 -2.91
C TYR A 45 3.42 -6.23 -3.16
N LEU A 46 2.80 -5.08 -3.23
CA LEU A 46 1.36 -4.96 -3.44
C LEU A 46 1.09 -4.22 -4.74
N SER A 47 -0.02 -4.55 -5.40
CA SER A 47 -0.42 -3.85 -6.61
C SER A 47 -0.77 -2.40 -6.29
N GLN A 48 -0.38 -1.47 -7.16
CA GLN A 48 -0.78 -0.09 -7.01
C GLN A 48 -2.21 0.16 -7.50
N VAL A 49 -2.87 -0.85 -8.06
CA VAL A 49 -4.25 -0.69 -8.54
C VAL A 49 -5.19 -0.93 -7.36
N TYR A 50 -5.94 0.11 -6.98
CA TYR A 50 -6.88 0.02 -5.86
C TYR A 50 -7.97 -1.01 -6.20
N GLY A 51 -8.17 -1.94 -5.30
CA GLY A 51 -9.12 -3.04 -5.53
C GLY A 51 -8.47 -4.30 -6.09
N SER A 52 -7.23 -4.20 -6.58
CA SER A 52 -6.47 -5.39 -6.95
C SER A 52 -5.78 -5.94 -5.71
N TYR A 53 -5.85 -7.24 -5.53
CA TYR A 53 -5.22 -7.89 -4.37
C TYR A 53 -4.04 -8.75 -4.80
N ASN A 54 -3.49 -8.50 -6.00
CA ASN A 54 -2.29 -9.15 -6.44
C ASN A 54 -1.13 -8.73 -5.56
N LYS A 55 -0.31 -9.70 -5.18
CA LYS A 55 0.79 -9.48 -4.26
C LYS A 55 1.90 -10.46 -4.54
N LYS A 56 3.08 -10.15 -4.00
CA LYS A 56 4.21 -11.04 -4.11
C LYS A 56 5.01 -10.93 -2.81
N PHE A 57 5.51 -12.06 -2.33
CA PHE A 57 6.33 -12.10 -1.12
C PHE A 57 7.75 -12.51 -1.52
N ASP A 58 8.74 -11.92 -0.86
CA ASP A 58 10.14 -12.23 -1.09
C ASP A 58 10.84 -12.34 0.26
N GLY A 59 11.49 -13.45 0.53
CA GLY A 59 12.20 -13.68 1.78
C GLY A 59 11.33 -14.16 2.92
N VAL A 60 10.03 -14.13 2.78
CA VAL A 60 9.06 -14.64 3.75
C VAL A 60 7.99 -15.40 3.01
N ASP A 61 7.28 -16.28 3.71
CA ASP A 61 6.27 -17.11 3.09
C ASP A 61 4.95 -16.38 2.95
N ASP A 62 4.25 -16.61 1.84
CA ASP A 62 2.90 -16.10 1.64
C ASP A 62 1.93 -17.09 2.28
N THR A 63 1.70 -16.91 3.58
CA THR A 63 0.82 -17.79 4.33
C THR A 63 -0.46 -17.04 4.68
N GLU A 64 -1.57 -17.54 4.18
CA GLU A 64 -2.88 -16.93 4.41
C GLU A 64 -3.18 -16.82 5.89
N GLY A 65 -3.69 -15.68 6.31
CA GLY A 65 -4.11 -15.46 7.70
C GLY A 65 -3.03 -14.94 8.64
N VAL A 66 -1.77 -14.89 8.20
CA VAL A 66 -0.68 -14.42 9.05
C VAL A 66 -0.70 -12.89 9.11
N ILE A 67 -0.51 -12.35 10.31
CA ILE A 67 -0.37 -10.91 10.49
C ILE A 67 1.08 -10.54 10.22
N CYS A 68 1.29 -9.59 9.31
CA CYS A 68 2.61 -9.16 8.90
C CYS A 68 2.94 -7.82 9.55
N SER A 69 4.09 -7.71 10.21
CA SER A 69 4.55 -6.41 10.68
C SER A 69 5.14 -5.68 9.49
N LEU A 70 4.73 -4.45 9.27
CA LEU A 70 5.06 -3.70 8.05
C LEU A 70 5.92 -2.48 8.37
N PHE A 71 6.99 -2.31 7.62
CA PHE A 71 7.99 -1.26 7.84
C PHE A 71 8.38 -0.62 6.52
N CYS A 72 8.87 0.61 6.60
CA CYS A 72 9.41 1.28 5.41
C CYS A 72 10.75 0.65 5.04
N PRO A 73 10.94 0.24 3.78
CA PRO A 73 12.21 -0.35 3.36
C PRO A 73 13.35 0.66 3.30
N HIS A 74 13.06 1.97 3.35
CA HIS A 74 14.09 3.01 3.29
C HIS A 74 14.55 3.46 4.67
N CYS A 75 13.64 3.72 5.59
CA CYS A 75 14.00 4.25 6.91
C CYS A 75 13.87 3.22 8.03
N GLY A 76 13.23 2.08 7.77
CA GLY A 76 13.08 1.02 8.76
C GLY A 76 12.03 1.26 9.83
N ASN A 77 11.32 2.39 9.78
CA ASN A 77 10.30 2.67 10.79
C ASN A 77 9.00 1.95 10.48
N PRO A 78 8.26 1.51 11.51
CA PRO A 78 6.96 0.88 11.28
C PRO A 78 5.97 1.93 10.78
N PHE A 79 5.02 1.48 9.96
CA PHE A 79 3.97 2.37 9.50
C PHE A 79 2.98 2.64 10.64
N PRO A 80 2.33 3.82 10.67
CA PRO A 80 1.41 4.16 11.75
C PRO A 80 0.24 3.19 11.83
N LEU A 81 -0.19 2.89 13.06
CA LEU A 81 -1.35 2.04 13.31
C LEU A 81 -2.56 2.95 13.50
N TYR A 82 -3.64 2.66 12.81
CA TYR A 82 -4.84 3.50 12.89
C TYR A 82 -5.95 2.86 13.70
N GLN A 83 -6.21 1.60 13.50
CA GLN A 83 -7.32 0.94 14.18
C GLN A 83 -7.15 -0.57 14.09
N THR A 84 -8.03 -1.30 14.72
CA THR A 84 -8.06 -2.76 14.64
C THR A 84 -9.12 -3.16 13.63
N CYS A 85 -8.73 -4.01 12.68
CA CYS A 85 -9.64 -4.53 11.68
C CYS A 85 -10.68 -5.45 12.33
N GLU A 86 -11.80 -5.65 11.66
CA GLU A 86 -12.78 -6.62 12.10
C GLU A 86 -12.17 -8.01 12.23
N CYS A 87 -11.14 -8.32 11.45
CA CYS A 87 -10.44 -9.59 11.53
C CYS A 87 -9.47 -9.65 12.71
N LYS A 88 -9.40 -8.59 13.52
CA LYS A 88 -8.58 -8.46 14.74
C LYS A 88 -7.12 -8.09 14.48
N ALA A 89 -6.71 -7.91 13.26
CA ALA A 89 -5.34 -7.49 12.95
C ALA A 89 -5.24 -5.97 12.93
N PRO A 90 -4.04 -5.40 13.16
CA PRO A 90 -3.86 -3.95 13.07
C PRO A 90 -4.03 -3.45 11.64
N ILE A 91 -4.61 -2.27 11.50
CA ILE A 91 -4.69 -1.57 10.23
C ILE A 91 -3.62 -0.49 10.22
N VAL A 92 -2.78 -0.50 9.19
CA VAL A 92 -1.69 0.46 9.07
C VAL A 92 -1.98 1.44 7.94
N GLY A 93 -1.33 2.60 7.96
CA GLY A 93 -1.53 3.63 6.96
C GLY A 93 -0.27 3.97 6.20
N LEU A 94 -0.43 4.17 4.90
CA LEU A 94 0.61 4.68 4.01
C LEU A 94 0.11 6.02 3.47
N GLN A 95 1.04 6.93 3.19
CA GLN A 95 0.65 8.25 2.70
C GLN A 95 0.54 8.22 1.18
N LEU A 96 -0.54 8.77 0.65
CA LEU A 96 -0.70 8.93 -0.80
C LEU A 96 0.18 10.08 -1.26
N GLN A 97 0.85 9.92 -2.39
CA GLN A 97 1.68 10.99 -2.94
C GLN A 97 0.85 12.23 -3.30
N ALA A 98 -0.40 12.01 -3.69
CA ALA A 98 -1.31 13.10 -4.04
C ALA A 98 -1.95 13.75 -2.81
N GLY A 99 -1.72 13.20 -1.62
CA GLY A 99 -2.35 13.67 -0.38
C GLY A 99 -3.37 12.65 0.13
N GLY A 100 -3.48 12.52 1.44
CA GLY A 100 -4.37 11.55 2.04
C GLY A 100 -3.65 10.28 2.45
N THR A 101 -4.41 9.28 2.82
CA THR A 101 -3.89 8.04 3.40
C THR A 101 -4.61 6.85 2.80
N ILE A 102 -3.87 5.78 2.51
CA ILE A 102 -4.49 4.48 2.28
C ILE A 102 -4.27 3.65 3.53
N LYS A 103 -5.33 3.05 4.04
CA LYS A 103 -5.29 2.18 5.20
C LYS A 103 -5.43 0.74 4.74
N ILE A 104 -4.55 -0.12 5.21
CA ILE A 104 -4.57 -1.52 4.80
C ILE A 104 -4.48 -2.41 6.03
N CYS A 105 -5.17 -3.54 5.99
CA CYS A 105 -5.11 -4.53 7.05
C CYS A 105 -3.82 -5.32 6.93
N SER A 106 -3.15 -5.55 8.05
CA SER A 106 -1.86 -6.25 8.07
C SER A 106 -1.98 -7.77 8.02
N ARG A 107 -3.18 -8.31 8.02
CA ARG A 107 -3.34 -9.77 7.91
C ARG A 107 -3.32 -10.19 6.44
N ASN A 108 -2.44 -11.12 6.12
CA ASN A 108 -2.35 -11.63 4.75
C ASN A 108 -3.67 -12.26 4.33
N GLY A 109 -4.21 -11.81 3.22
CA GLY A 109 -5.48 -12.31 2.69
C GLY A 109 -6.70 -11.51 3.12
N CYS A 110 -6.58 -10.62 4.10
CA CYS A 110 -7.68 -9.74 4.46
C CYS A 110 -7.74 -8.60 3.44
N LYS A 111 -8.89 -8.44 2.82
CA LYS A 111 -9.04 -7.48 1.73
C LYS A 111 -9.56 -6.12 2.18
N ASN A 112 -9.49 -5.86 3.49
CA ASN A 112 -9.97 -4.61 4.04
C ASN A 112 -8.95 -3.50 3.82
N HIS A 113 -9.22 -2.62 2.87
CA HIS A 113 -8.42 -1.42 2.70
C HIS A 113 -9.33 -0.26 2.31
N SER A 114 -8.90 0.96 2.60
CA SER A 114 -9.70 2.14 2.33
C SER A 114 -8.81 3.34 2.08
N LEU A 115 -9.35 4.31 1.36
CA LEU A 115 -8.69 5.58 1.09
C LEU A 115 -9.32 6.65 1.96
N GLU A 116 -8.48 7.51 2.55
CA GLU A 116 -8.94 8.66 3.30
C GLU A 116 -8.21 9.89 2.79
N PHE A 117 -8.90 10.97 2.63
CA PHE A 117 -8.32 12.23 2.18
C PHE A 117 -8.50 13.30 3.26
N THR A 118 -7.47 14.15 3.43
CA THR A 118 -7.55 15.21 4.43
C THR A 118 -8.50 16.30 3.99
N ASP A 119 -8.66 16.51 2.69
CA ASP A 119 -9.67 17.41 2.19
C ASP A 119 -10.05 17.00 0.76
N VAL A 120 -11.04 17.67 0.20
CA VAL A 120 -11.57 17.34 -1.10
C VAL A 120 -10.54 17.58 -2.22
N ASN A 121 -9.61 18.49 -2.01
CA ASN A 121 -8.59 18.77 -3.00
C ASN A 121 -7.62 17.61 -3.18
N ASP A 122 -7.35 16.86 -2.12
CA ASP A 122 -6.49 15.69 -2.21
C ASP A 122 -7.13 14.62 -3.08
N ALA A 123 -8.42 14.39 -2.91
CA ALA A 123 -9.15 13.44 -3.75
C ALA A 123 -9.13 13.89 -5.20
N PHE A 124 -9.33 15.18 -5.42
CA PHE A 124 -9.37 15.74 -6.75
C PHE A 124 -8.01 15.57 -7.44
N LYS A 125 -6.93 15.82 -6.74
CA LYS A 125 -5.59 15.62 -7.29
C LYS A 125 -5.34 14.18 -7.68
N LEU A 126 -5.78 13.24 -6.87
CA LEU A 126 -5.60 11.83 -7.19
C LEU A 126 -6.35 11.48 -8.47
N PHE A 127 -7.59 11.89 -8.58
CA PHE A 127 -8.39 11.55 -9.75
C PHE A 127 -7.89 12.26 -11.01
N GLN A 128 -7.39 13.49 -10.89
CA GLN A 128 -6.83 14.18 -12.03
C GLN A 128 -5.59 13.47 -12.56
N SER A 129 -4.74 12.96 -11.68
CA SER A 129 -3.54 12.27 -12.13
C SER A 129 -3.86 10.96 -12.84
N GLN A 130 -5.02 10.36 -12.57
CA GLN A 130 -5.44 9.15 -13.23
C GLN A 130 -6.03 9.42 -14.60
N ASP A 131 -6.58 10.64 -14.77
CA ASP A 131 -7.33 10.96 -15.96
C ASP A 131 -6.61 11.83 -16.95
N LYS A 132 -5.34 12.00 -16.80
CA LYS A 132 -4.65 12.92 -17.67
C LYS A 132 -4.61 12.52 -19.12
N THR A 133 -4.92 11.28 -19.43
CA THR A 133 -4.92 10.89 -20.80
C THR A 133 -6.28 11.03 -21.39
N GLY A 134 -7.16 11.21 -20.60
CA GLY A 134 -8.41 11.25 -21.05
C GLY A 134 -8.89 12.41 -21.68
N LEU A 135 -8.61 12.54 -21.68
CA LEU A 135 -9.00 13.09 -21.99
C LEU A 135 -9.24 13.81 -21.95
N GLY A 136 -8.70 13.51 -21.71
CA GLY A 136 -8.80 14.44 -21.44
C GLY A 136 -9.52 14.74 -21.61
#